data_e7cfa4aac1e7f46554558900b0d21f6a
#
_entry.id   e7cfa4aac1e7f46554558900b0d21f6a
#
_cell.length_a   1.000
_cell.length_b   1.000
_cell.length_c   1.000
_cell.angle_alpha   90.00
_cell.angle_beta   90.00
_cell.angle_gamma   90.00
#
_symmetry.space_group_name_H-M   'P 1'
#
loop_
_entity.id
_entity.type
_entity.pdbx_description
1 polymer ?
#
loop_
_entity_poly.entity_id
_entity_poly.type
_entity_poly.pdbx_seq_one_letter_code
_entity_poly.pdbx_strand_id
1 'polypeptide(L)'
;FAGVTSAAIGYVILAEKLVTDDAFEPVVWYVAVVLLLLYLGVFYFYQNKEHFAFTAALLAMALVSVEALANMAATSIPTTSRTDYVADNQDVAAVTEPLKKTEFYRIDKTNARTKNDGAWMHFPSVSLFSSVANAGVTDFFKQMGCEGSTNAYSIVGSTPLVDSLFSIKYALYEGKQDNPRLSLYAFSGDTYLYENPWTLPLGFILPDIVETGWKRDLSSPADVQNDLSDVLGVPECLIFTDGEEQGNRFSFTAPEDGEYYISVANRQI
;
A
#
# COMPACT_ATOMS: atom_id res chain seq x y z
N PHE A 1 -29.16 -13.54 33.93
CA PHE A 1 -27.82 -14.15 33.80
C PHE A 1 -27.76 -15.07 32.56
N ALA A 2 -28.56 -16.14 32.53
CA ALA A 2 -28.57 -17.07 31.38
C ALA A 2 -28.82 -16.39 30.04
N GLY A 3 -29.71 -15.40 29.99
CA GLY A 3 -30.00 -14.64 28.78
C GLY A 3 -28.80 -13.83 28.24
N VAL A 4 -28.05 -13.18 29.12
CA VAL A 4 -26.85 -12.42 28.73
C VAL A 4 -25.74 -13.36 28.26
N THR A 5 -25.57 -14.49 28.95
CA THR A 5 -24.62 -15.54 28.55
C THR A 5 -24.94 -16.11 27.18
N SER A 6 -26.21 -16.47 26.93
CA SER A 6 -26.65 -17.00 25.64
C SER A 6 -26.50 -15.97 24.51
N ALA A 7 -26.79 -14.68 24.79
CA ALA A 7 -26.60 -13.60 23.83
C ALA A 7 -25.13 -13.40 23.50
N ALA A 8 -24.22 -13.44 24.48
CA ALA A 8 -22.79 -13.28 24.28
C ALA A 8 -22.19 -14.45 23.47
N ILE A 9 -22.57 -15.71 23.78
CA ILE A 9 -22.15 -16.87 23.00
C ILE A 9 -22.71 -16.82 21.58
N GLY A 10 -24.00 -16.46 21.45
CA GLY A 10 -24.64 -16.27 20.15
C GLY A 10 -23.97 -15.21 19.29
N TYR A 11 -23.54 -14.10 19.92
CA TYR A 11 -22.79 -13.05 19.22
C TYR A 11 -21.42 -13.56 18.72
N VAL A 12 -20.65 -14.29 19.53
CA VAL A 12 -19.36 -14.85 19.12
C VAL A 12 -19.53 -15.82 17.93
N ILE A 13 -20.53 -16.73 18.00
CA ILE A 13 -20.81 -17.67 16.92
C ILE A 13 -21.27 -16.96 15.64
N LEU A 14 -22.08 -15.91 15.80
CA LEU A 14 -22.57 -15.13 14.66
C LEU A 14 -21.43 -14.30 14.02
N ALA A 15 -20.57 -13.71 14.84
CA ALA A 15 -19.41 -12.95 14.38
C ALA A 15 -18.43 -13.83 13.60
N GLU A 16 -18.17 -15.05 14.06
CA GLU A 16 -17.34 -16.02 13.33
C GLU A 16 -17.89 -16.33 11.92
N LYS A 17 -19.23 -16.40 11.78
CA LYS A 17 -19.87 -16.68 10.50
C LYS A 17 -19.99 -15.46 9.57
N LEU A 18 -20.00 -14.27 10.11
CA LEU A 18 -20.15 -13.02 9.35
C LEU A 18 -18.81 -12.41 8.93
N VAL A 19 -17.75 -12.71 9.65
CA VAL A 19 -16.40 -12.28 9.27
C VAL A 19 -15.85 -13.30 8.28
N THR A 20 -15.92 -12.94 7.01
CA THR A 20 -15.38 -13.73 5.88
C THR A 20 -13.91 -13.46 5.60
N ASP A 21 -13.25 -12.71 6.47
CA ASP A 21 -11.86 -12.31 6.30
C ASP A 21 -10.93 -13.35 6.94
N ASP A 22 -10.04 -13.95 6.15
CA ASP A 22 -8.99 -14.90 6.60
C ASP A 22 -7.98 -14.25 7.56
N ALA A 23 -8.15 -12.95 7.89
CA ALA A 23 -7.28 -12.21 8.80
C ALA A 23 -7.40 -12.65 10.28
N PHE A 24 -8.43 -13.41 10.64
CA PHE A 24 -8.62 -13.88 12.02
C PHE A 24 -8.28 -15.35 12.17
N GLU A 25 -7.17 -15.63 12.82
CA GLU A 25 -6.83 -17.00 13.16
C GLU A 25 -7.87 -17.62 14.11
N PRO A 26 -8.25 -18.91 13.93
CA PRO A 26 -9.24 -19.59 14.78
C PRO A 26 -8.91 -19.52 16.28
N VAL A 27 -7.63 -19.40 16.65
CA VAL A 27 -7.17 -19.27 18.03
C VAL A 27 -7.78 -18.07 18.74
N VAL A 28 -8.01 -16.96 18.02
CA VAL A 28 -8.58 -15.71 18.60
C VAL A 28 -10.00 -15.97 19.11
N TRP A 29 -10.80 -16.73 18.38
CA TRP A 29 -12.16 -17.09 18.78
C TRP A 29 -12.17 -17.99 20.02
N TYR A 30 -11.29 -18.97 20.09
CA TYR A 30 -11.17 -19.84 21.27
C TYR A 30 -10.75 -19.05 22.51
N VAL A 31 -9.79 -18.14 22.39
CA VAL A 31 -9.37 -17.28 23.50
C VAL A 31 -10.52 -16.37 23.96
N ALA A 32 -11.27 -15.76 23.04
CA ALA A 32 -12.42 -14.93 23.38
C ALA A 32 -13.49 -15.70 24.13
N VAL A 33 -13.82 -16.94 23.70
CA VAL A 33 -14.80 -17.80 24.39
C VAL A 33 -14.31 -18.17 25.79
N VAL A 34 -13.03 -18.54 25.95
CA VAL A 34 -12.46 -18.88 27.27
C VAL A 34 -12.52 -17.69 28.21
N LEU A 35 -12.11 -16.50 27.76
CA LEU A 35 -12.20 -15.27 28.57
C LEU A 35 -13.63 -14.97 28.98
N LEU A 36 -14.58 -15.06 28.05
CA LEU A 36 -15.99 -14.87 28.32
C LEU A 36 -16.50 -15.81 29.43
N LEU A 37 -16.16 -17.12 29.35
CA LEU A 37 -16.55 -18.10 30.36
C LEU A 37 -15.94 -17.79 31.74
N LEU A 38 -14.69 -17.31 31.78
CA LEU A 38 -14.03 -16.90 33.02
C LEU A 38 -14.73 -15.69 33.64
N TYR A 39 -15.05 -14.66 32.85
CA TYR A 39 -15.83 -13.50 33.34
C TYR A 39 -17.21 -13.88 33.87
N LEU A 40 -17.90 -14.77 33.17
CA LEU A 40 -19.17 -15.29 33.59
C LEU A 40 -19.07 -16.08 34.88
N GLY A 41 -18.00 -16.85 35.11
CA GLY A 41 -17.70 -17.55 36.33
C GLY A 41 -17.49 -16.59 37.51
N VAL A 42 -16.66 -15.54 37.33
CA VAL A 42 -16.45 -14.50 38.36
C VAL A 42 -17.76 -13.82 38.71
N PHE A 43 -18.58 -13.46 37.71
CA PHE A 43 -19.86 -12.80 37.92
C PHE A 43 -20.88 -13.70 38.66
N TYR A 44 -20.93 -15.01 38.29
CA TYR A 44 -21.77 -15.99 38.96
C TYR A 44 -21.40 -16.11 40.44
N PHE A 45 -20.13 -16.24 40.80
CA PHE A 45 -19.67 -16.30 42.16
C PHE A 45 -19.94 -14.99 42.93
N TYR A 46 -19.79 -13.86 42.28
CA TYR A 46 -20.11 -12.54 42.87
C TYR A 46 -21.58 -12.46 43.30
N GLN A 47 -22.51 -12.93 42.44
CA GLN A 47 -23.95 -12.90 42.75
C GLN A 47 -24.37 -13.89 43.83
N ASN A 48 -23.70 -15.02 43.95
CA ASN A 48 -24.14 -16.11 44.82
C ASN A 48 -23.42 -16.20 46.20
N LYS A 49 -22.43 -15.34 46.45
CA LYS A 49 -21.62 -15.36 47.67
C LYS A 49 -21.48 -13.94 48.26
N GLU A 50 -22.14 -13.68 49.41
CA GLU A 50 -22.20 -12.37 50.06
C GLU A 50 -20.82 -11.77 50.43
N HIS A 51 -19.81 -12.58 50.67
CA HIS A 51 -18.46 -12.13 51.02
C HIS A 51 -17.45 -12.21 49.87
N PHE A 52 -17.90 -12.45 48.66
CA PHE A 52 -17.02 -12.66 47.51
C PHE A 52 -16.71 -11.37 46.74
N ALA A 53 -17.31 -10.22 47.08
CA ALA A 53 -17.19 -9.00 46.29
C ALA A 53 -15.75 -8.53 46.08
N PHE A 54 -14.93 -8.54 47.13
CA PHE A 54 -13.52 -8.12 47.05
C PHE A 54 -12.69 -9.10 46.21
N THR A 55 -12.87 -10.41 46.43
CA THR A 55 -12.19 -11.44 45.64
C THR A 55 -12.63 -11.43 44.17
N ALA A 56 -13.90 -11.22 43.90
CA ALA A 56 -14.42 -11.07 42.54
C ALA A 56 -13.82 -9.86 41.84
N ALA A 57 -13.67 -8.73 42.52
CA ALA A 57 -13.03 -7.53 41.99
C ALA A 57 -11.55 -7.78 41.63
N LEU A 58 -10.80 -8.48 42.48
CA LEU A 58 -9.42 -8.86 42.23
C LEU A 58 -9.30 -9.81 41.05
N LEU A 59 -10.17 -10.82 40.95
CA LEU A 59 -10.19 -11.75 39.83
C LEU A 59 -10.57 -11.07 38.53
N ALA A 60 -11.56 -10.20 38.53
CA ALA A 60 -11.94 -9.41 37.38
C ALA A 60 -10.78 -8.51 36.90
N MET A 61 -10.08 -7.85 37.83
CA MET A 61 -8.91 -7.02 37.51
C MET A 61 -7.77 -7.87 36.91
N ALA A 62 -7.52 -9.04 37.47
CA ALA A 62 -6.52 -9.98 36.94
C ALA A 62 -6.90 -10.44 35.53
N LEU A 63 -8.17 -10.79 35.27
CA LEU A 63 -8.65 -11.17 33.96
C LEU A 63 -8.51 -10.04 32.93
N VAL A 64 -8.93 -8.82 33.29
CA VAL A 64 -8.76 -7.63 32.42
C VAL A 64 -7.28 -7.39 32.11
N SER A 65 -6.40 -7.56 33.08
CA SER A 65 -4.96 -7.42 32.86
C SER A 65 -4.40 -8.47 31.93
N VAL A 66 -4.81 -9.73 32.07
CA VAL A 66 -4.40 -10.83 31.18
C VAL A 66 -4.94 -10.60 29.76
N GLU A 67 -6.20 -10.20 29.63
CA GLU A 67 -6.82 -9.86 28.33
C GLU A 67 -6.09 -8.71 27.64
N ALA A 68 -5.81 -7.63 28.40
CA ALA A 68 -5.07 -6.48 27.86
C ALA A 68 -3.65 -6.85 27.43
N LEU A 69 -2.94 -7.66 28.22
CA LEU A 69 -1.61 -8.16 27.85
C LEU A 69 -1.65 -9.08 26.62
N ALA A 70 -2.62 -9.99 26.57
CA ALA A 70 -2.80 -10.88 25.42
C ALA A 70 -3.13 -10.10 24.14
N ASN A 71 -4.04 -9.13 24.23
CA ASN A 71 -4.38 -8.25 23.11
C ASN A 71 -3.18 -7.41 22.66
N MET A 72 -2.43 -6.83 23.61
CA MET A 72 -1.22 -6.07 23.30
C MET A 72 -0.15 -6.97 22.67
N ALA A 73 0.01 -8.20 23.13
CA ALA A 73 0.93 -9.18 22.53
C ALA A 73 0.51 -9.53 21.10
N ALA A 74 -0.78 -9.75 20.86
CA ALA A 74 -1.29 -10.10 19.54
C ALA A 74 -1.25 -8.95 18.53
N THR A 75 -1.46 -7.71 18.98
CA THR A 75 -1.56 -6.54 18.08
C THR A 75 -0.28 -5.73 17.98
N SER A 76 0.55 -5.68 19.02
CA SER A 76 1.70 -4.78 19.09
C SER A 76 3.04 -5.50 18.92
N ILE A 77 3.15 -6.76 19.33
CA ILE A 77 4.39 -7.53 19.20
C ILE A 77 4.68 -7.93 17.74
N PRO A 78 3.70 -8.34 16.91
CA PRO A 78 3.93 -8.66 15.51
C PRO A 78 4.13 -7.41 14.64
N THR A 79 4.87 -6.43 15.11
CA THR A 79 5.28 -5.27 14.32
C THR A 79 6.62 -5.55 13.67
N THR A 80 6.90 -4.87 12.56
CA THR A 80 8.21 -4.93 11.91
C THR A 80 9.29 -4.53 12.92
N SER A 81 10.34 -5.34 13.04
CA SER A 81 11.45 -5.00 13.95
C SER A 81 12.07 -3.67 13.51
N ARG A 82 12.56 -2.88 14.48
CA ARG A 82 13.24 -1.63 14.15
C ARG A 82 14.48 -1.87 13.27
N THR A 83 15.18 -2.95 13.51
CA THR A 83 16.38 -3.32 12.74
C THR A 83 16.01 -3.54 11.27
N ASP A 84 14.95 -4.32 11.01
CA ASP A 84 14.50 -4.60 9.64
C ASP A 84 13.90 -3.36 8.98
N TYR A 85 13.23 -2.51 9.76
CA TYR A 85 12.65 -1.26 9.25
C TYR A 85 13.70 -0.27 8.75
N VAL A 86 14.89 -0.25 9.34
CA VAL A 86 15.97 0.69 8.99
C VAL A 86 17.12 0.02 8.22
N ALA A 87 16.97 -1.26 7.84
CA ALA A 87 18.08 -2.06 7.31
C ALA A 87 18.75 -1.44 6.07
N ASP A 88 17.93 -0.88 5.15
CA ASP A 88 18.39 -0.29 3.89
C ASP A 88 18.71 1.22 3.98
N ASN A 89 18.47 1.88 5.13
CA ASN A 89 18.61 3.34 5.24
C ASN A 89 20.02 3.83 4.91
N GLN A 90 21.05 3.11 5.33
CA GLN A 90 22.45 3.49 5.07
C GLN A 90 22.79 3.33 3.59
N ASP A 91 22.34 2.25 2.96
CA ASP A 91 22.59 1.99 1.56
C ASP A 91 21.85 3.00 0.67
N VAL A 92 20.57 3.28 0.99
CA VAL A 92 19.79 4.33 0.30
C VAL A 92 20.49 5.69 0.43
N ALA A 93 20.94 6.07 1.63
CA ALA A 93 21.67 7.33 1.83
C ALA A 93 22.96 7.37 1.02
N ALA A 94 23.74 6.29 1.02
CA ALA A 94 25.00 6.22 0.30
C ALA A 94 24.85 6.47 -1.21
N VAL A 95 23.75 5.99 -1.83
CA VAL A 95 23.51 6.17 -3.26
C VAL A 95 22.78 7.47 -3.60
N THR A 96 22.04 8.07 -2.66
CA THR A 96 21.25 9.28 -2.91
C THR A 96 21.96 10.58 -2.52
N GLU A 97 22.80 10.57 -1.47
CA GLU A 97 23.55 11.77 -1.04
C GLU A 97 24.44 12.39 -2.13
N PRO A 98 25.11 11.62 -3.02
CA PRO A 98 25.93 12.18 -4.08
C PRO A 98 25.15 12.86 -5.19
N LEU A 99 23.83 12.70 -5.26
CA LEU A 99 23.01 13.29 -6.33
C LEU A 99 23.09 14.82 -6.29
N LYS A 100 23.19 15.41 -7.47
CA LYS A 100 23.29 16.87 -7.61
C LYS A 100 22.00 17.52 -7.14
N LYS A 101 22.12 18.41 -6.14
CA LYS A 101 20.98 19.16 -5.58
C LYS A 101 20.57 20.39 -6.41
N THR A 102 21.28 20.69 -7.48
CA THR A 102 21.03 21.86 -8.34
C THR A 102 19.98 21.63 -9.41
N GLU A 103 19.66 20.39 -9.71
CA GLU A 103 18.67 19.96 -10.68
C GLU A 103 17.48 19.36 -9.95
N PHE A 104 16.27 19.65 -10.44
CA PHE A 104 15.07 19.03 -9.89
C PHE A 104 14.95 17.58 -10.38
N TYR A 105 14.73 16.66 -9.47
CA TYR A 105 14.48 15.25 -9.75
C TYR A 105 13.59 14.65 -8.67
N ARG A 106 13.01 13.51 -8.97
CA ARG A 106 12.35 12.63 -7.98
C ARG A 106 12.88 11.23 -8.10
N ILE A 107 12.75 10.50 -7.00
CA ILE A 107 13.17 9.11 -6.87
C ILE A 107 11.93 8.27 -6.58
N ASP A 108 11.76 7.19 -7.33
CA ASP A 108 10.87 6.10 -6.96
C ASP A 108 11.65 5.01 -6.22
N LYS A 109 11.13 4.57 -5.07
CA LYS A 109 11.64 3.41 -4.32
C LYS A 109 10.67 2.26 -4.52
N THR A 110 11.00 1.32 -5.42
CA THR A 110 10.11 0.25 -5.87
C THR A 110 9.71 -0.72 -4.76
N ASN A 111 10.59 -0.96 -3.78
CA ASN A 111 10.32 -1.75 -2.57
C ASN A 111 10.01 -0.85 -1.36
N ALA A 112 9.23 0.21 -1.55
CA ALA A 112 8.86 1.13 -0.48
C ALA A 112 8.11 0.40 0.64
N ARG A 113 8.52 0.64 1.89
CA ARG A 113 7.85 0.12 3.09
C ARG A 113 6.62 0.93 3.43
N THR A 114 6.73 2.22 3.20
CA THR A 114 5.62 3.16 3.37
C THR A 114 5.62 4.17 2.23
N LYS A 115 4.48 4.80 1.99
CA LYS A 115 4.39 5.88 1.00
C LYS A 115 5.17 7.15 1.40
N ASN A 116 5.69 7.20 2.61
CA ASN A 116 6.48 8.30 3.14
C ASN A 116 7.99 7.98 3.25
N ASP A 117 8.46 6.91 2.62
CA ASP A 117 9.88 6.53 2.63
C ASP A 117 10.79 7.67 2.14
N GLY A 118 10.36 8.43 1.12
CA GLY A 118 11.10 9.60 0.66
C GLY A 118 11.33 10.65 1.75
N ALA A 119 10.31 10.94 2.57
CA ALA A 119 10.44 11.84 3.71
C ALA A 119 11.32 11.25 4.83
N TRP A 120 11.18 9.96 5.08
CA TRP A 120 11.95 9.24 6.08
C TRP A 120 13.43 9.12 5.73
N MET A 121 13.74 8.81 4.47
CA MET A 121 15.11 8.59 3.97
C MET A 121 15.73 9.84 3.31
N HIS A 122 15.05 10.99 3.38
CA HIS A 122 15.52 12.30 2.91
C HIS A 122 15.81 12.39 1.40
N PHE A 123 14.99 11.76 0.57
CA PHE A 123 15.02 11.95 -0.88
C PHE A 123 13.68 12.45 -1.43
N PRO A 124 13.67 13.24 -2.52
CA PRO A 124 12.44 13.73 -3.14
C PRO A 124 11.66 12.58 -3.79
N SER A 125 10.40 12.42 -3.43
CA SER A 125 9.46 11.41 -3.96
C SER A 125 8.12 12.05 -4.30
N VAL A 126 7.32 11.36 -5.11
CA VAL A 126 5.91 11.72 -5.34
C VAL A 126 4.96 10.99 -4.41
N SER A 127 5.36 9.83 -3.89
CA SER A 127 4.51 9.03 -3.02
C SER A 127 4.25 9.72 -1.68
N LEU A 128 3.00 9.68 -1.23
CA LEU A 128 2.56 10.34 0.00
C LEU A 128 1.44 9.56 0.69
N PHE A 129 1.54 9.45 2.00
CA PHE A 129 0.41 9.21 2.89
C PHE A 129 0.22 10.43 3.80
N SER A 130 -0.96 11.03 3.78
CA SER A 130 -1.30 12.19 4.62
C SER A 130 -2.81 12.26 4.83
N SER A 131 -3.24 12.49 6.08
CA SER A 131 -4.66 12.70 6.40
C SER A 131 -5.28 13.93 5.71
N VAL A 132 -4.44 14.80 5.15
CA VAL A 132 -4.84 16.02 4.40
C VAL A 132 -4.39 15.94 2.93
N ALA A 133 -4.26 14.73 2.36
CA ALA A 133 -3.94 14.58 0.95
C ALA A 133 -4.98 15.28 0.07
N ASN A 134 -4.51 15.94 -0.99
CA ASN A 134 -5.39 16.66 -1.91
C ASN A 134 -6.15 15.65 -2.79
N ALA A 135 -7.48 15.70 -2.76
CA ALA A 135 -8.33 14.78 -3.53
C ALA A 135 -8.09 14.87 -5.04
N GLY A 136 -7.90 16.09 -5.58
CA GLY A 136 -7.61 16.27 -7.01
C GLY A 136 -6.29 15.63 -7.44
N VAL A 137 -5.26 15.66 -6.58
CA VAL A 137 -4.00 14.96 -6.83
C VAL A 137 -4.21 13.44 -6.78
N THR A 138 -4.91 12.96 -5.78
CA THR A 138 -5.24 11.52 -5.66
C THR A 138 -6.02 11.00 -6.87
N ASP A 139 -7.01 11.77 -7.33
CA ASP A 139 -7.80 11.39 -8.50
C ASP A 139 -6.97 11.44 -9.78
N PHE A 140 -6.06 12.41 -9.91
CA PHE A 140 -5.14 12.45 -11.05
C PHE A 140 -4.23 11.22 -11.11
N PHE A 141 -3.67 10.79 -9.97
CA PHE A 141 -2.89 9.55 -9.90
C PHE A 141 -3.69 8.34 -10.38
N LYS A 142 -4.95 8.20 -9.93
CA LYS A 142 -5.84 7.12 -10.39
C LYS A 142 -6.12 7.18 -11.89
N GLN A 143 -6.39 8.39 -12.42
CA GLN A 143 -6.64 8.58 -13.85
C GLN A 143 -5.42 8.18 -14.69
N MET A 144 -4.22 8.39 -14.18
CA MET A 144 -2.97 8.00 -14.84
C MET A 144 -2.58 6.52 -14.60
N GLY A 145 -3.39 5.73 -13.91
CA GLY A 145 -3.13 4.31 -13.65
C GLY A 145 -2.28 4.03 -12.41
N CYS A 146 -1.91 5.07 -11.68
CA CYS A 146 -1.15 4.95 -10.46
C CYS A 146 -2.04 4.67 -9.25
N GLU A 147 -1.43 4.19 -8.17
CA GLU A 147 -2.15 3.96 -6.93
C GLU A 147 -2.65 5.27 -6.32
N GLY A 148 -3.94 5.32 -5.96
CA GLY A 148 -4.56 6.43 -5.25
C GLY A 148 -5.67 5.95 -4.32
N SER A 149 -5.76 6.56 -3.13
CA SER A 149 -6.81 6.32 -2.14
C SER A 149 -7.22 7.65 -1.49
N THR A 150 -8.11 7.63 -0.50
CA THR A 150 -8.63 8.85 0.12
C THR A 150 -7.53 9.76 0.69
N ASN A 151 -6.47 9.18 1.23
CA ASN A 151 -5.42 9.89 1.96
C ASN A 151 -4.00 9.48 1.54
N ALA A 152 -3.86 8.78 0.42
CA ALA A 152 -2.58 8.33 -0.08
C ALA A 152 -2.55 8.20 -1.59
N TYR A 153 -1.39 8.41 -2.17
CA TYR A 153 -1.08 8.12 -3.57
C TYR A 153 0.39 7.72 -3.72
N SER A 154 0.69 6.97 -4.76
CA SER A 154 2.05 6.57 -5.08
C SER A 154 2.22 6.33 -6.57
N ILE A 155 3.47 6.28 -7.03
CA ILE A 155 3.82 6.03 -8.43
C ILE A 155 3.64 4.56 -8.83
N VAL A 156 3.27 3.67 -7.91
CA VAL A 156 3.02 2.26 -8.21
C VAL A 156 1.96 2.14 -9.31
N GLY A 157 2.26 1.38 -10.35
CA GLY A 157 1.43 1.24 -11.55
C GLY A 157 1.75 2.27 -12.65
N SER A 158 2.78 3.10 -12.47
CA SER A 158 3.21 4.06 -13.49
C SER A 158 3.68 3.38 -14.78
N THR A 159 3.61 4.15 -15.85
CA THR A 159 4.19 3.85 -17.16
C THR A 159 5.36 4.81 -17.42
N PRO A 160 6.18 4.57 -18.45
CA PRO A 160 7.27 5.48 -18.81
C PRO A 160 6.82 6.93 -19.08
N LEU A 161 5.63 7.13 -19.64
CA LEU A 161 5.05 8.46 -19.82
C LEU A 161 4.77 9.12 -18.48
N VAL A 162 4.18 8.40 -17.56
CA VAL A 162 3.85 8.91 -16.20
C VAL A 162 5.13 9.22 -15.44
N ASP A 163 6.13 8.36 -15.47
CA ASP A 163 7.42 8.61 -14.85
C ASP A 163 8.07 9.88 -15.38
N SER A 164 7.99 10.09 -16.70
CA SER A 164 8.50 11.30 -17.36
C SER A 164 7.79 12.55 -16.88
N LEU A 165 6.45 12.54 -16.87
CA LEU A 165 5.61 13.68 -16.44
C LEU A 165 5.85 14.06 -14.97
N PHE A 166 6.08 13.06 -14.11
CA PHE A 166 6.36 13.28 -12.69
C PHE A 166 7.83 13.52 -12.36
N SER A 167 8.70 13.65 -13.37
CA SER A 167 10.15 13.85 -13.19
C SER A 167 10.81 12.73 -12.35
N ILE A 168 10.36 11.48 -12.53
CA ILE A 168 10.99 10.32 -11.89
C ILE A 168 12.30 10.03 -12.61
N LYS A 169 13.34 10.70 -12.19
CA LYS A 169 14.67 10.61 -12.80
C LYS A 169 15.45 9.39 -12.31
N TYR A 170 15.18 8.96 -11.09
CA TYR A 170 15.88 7.83 -10.49
C TYR A 170 14.89 6.82 -9.93
N ALA A 171 15.30 5.54 -9.97
CA ALA A 171 14.57 4.44 -9.36
C ALA A 171 15.51 3.61 -8.46
N LEU A 172 15.08 3.37 -7.22
CA LEU A 172 15.76 2.53 -6.24
C LEU A 172 15.16 1.14 -6.26
N TYR A 173 16.01 0.14 -6.45
CA TYR A 173 15.65 -1.27 -6.43
C TYR A 173 16.43 -2.02 -5.35
N GLU A 174 15.81 -3.03 -4.78
CA GLU A 174 16.50 -4.09 -4.06
C GLU A 174 16.94 -5.15 -5.08
N GLY A 175 18.23 -5.42 -5.11
CA GLY A 175 18.83 -6.29 -6.11
C GLY A 175 19.01 -5.65 -7.49
N LYS A 176 19.95 -6.23 -8.24
CA LYS A 176 20.27 -5.79 -9.60
C LYS A 176 19.11 -6.06 -10.56
N GLN A 177 18.73 -5.06 -11.35
CA GLN A 177 17.70 -5.15 -12.37
C GLN A 177 18.32 -5.25 -13.78
N ASP A 178 17.64 -6.00 -14.65
CA ASP A 178 17.94 -6.04 -16.07
C ASP A 178 16.81 -5.32 -16.83
N ASN A 179 16.84 -3.99 -16.80
CA ASN A 179 15.88 -3.13 -17.48
C ASN A 179 16.61 -2.26 -18.50
N PRO A 180 16.41 -2.49 -19.81
CA PRO A 180 17.13 -1.79 -20.88
C PRO A 180 16.81 -0.28 -20.95
N ARG A 181 15.72 0.18 -20.32
CA ARG A 181 15.35 1.60 -20.27
C ARG A 181 16.11 2.38 -19.20
N LEU A 182 16.68 1.68 -18.21
CA LEU A 182 17.34 2.29 -17.08
C LEU A 182 18.84 2.03 -17.13
N SER A 183 19.64 3.02 -16.77
CA SER A 183 21.09 2.86 -16.62
C SER A 183 21.48 2.84 -15.16
N LEU A 184 22.32 1.88 -14.79
CA LEU A 184 22.85 1.82 -13.41
C LEU A 184 23.67 3.08 -13.12
N TYR A 185 23.23 3.84 -12.12
CA TYR A 185 23.92 5.06 -11.67
C TYR A 185 24.86 4.79 -10.50
N ALA A 186 24.38 4.10 -9.45
CA ALA A 186 25.15 3.77 -8.25
C ALA A 186 24.57 2.53 -7.56
N PHE A 187 25.33 1.92 -6.67
CA PHE A 187 24.82 0.87 -5.77
C PHE A 187 25.55 0.90 -4.43
N SER A 188 24.90 0.41 -3.38
CA SER A 188 25.47 0.14 -2.06
C SER A 188 24.73 -1.06 -1.46
N GLY A 189 25.47 -2.04 -0.94
CA GLY A 189 24.87 -3.28 -0.48
C GLY A 189 23.97 -3.92 -1.56
N ASP A 190 22.71 -4.17 -1.23
CA ASP A 190 21.73 -4.69 -2.16
C ASP A 190 20.79 -3.58 -2.72
N THR A 191 21.11 -2.32 -2.47
CA THR A 191 20.38 -1.15 -2.99
C THR A 191 21.03 -0.64 -4.26
N TYR A 192 20.28 -0.62 -5.33
CA TYR A 192 20.69 -0.19 -6.67
C TYR A 192 19.92 1.04 -7.10
N LEU A 193 20.60 2.09 -7.49
CA LEU A 193 20.05 3.32 -8.03
C LEU A 193 20.23 3.35 -9.55
N TYR A 194 19.14 3.43 -10.26
CA TYR A 194 19.12 3.53 -11.71
C TYR A 194 18.67 4.92 -12.15
N GLU A 195 19.21 5.40 -13.25
CA GLU A 195 18.80 6.65 -13.89
C GLU A 195 17.86 6.35 -15.07
N ASN A 196 16.74 7.09 -15.09
CA ASN A 196 15.82 7.16 -16.21
C ASN A 196 16.18 8.38 -17.06
N PRO A 197 16.70 8.22 -18.29
CA PRO A 197 17.08 9.33 -19.15
C PRO A 197 15.89 10.07 -19.77
N TRP A 198 14.70 9.48 -19.71
CA TRP A 198 13.48 9.98 -20.37
C TRP A 198 12.60 10.79 -19.42
N THR A 199 13.17 11.73 -18.67
CA THR A 199 12.41 12.53 -17.72
C THR A 199 12.24 13.96 -18.17
N LEU A 200 11.05 14.50 -17.95
CA LEU A 200 10.78 15.92 -18.13
C LEU A 200 11.22 16.71 -16.89
N PRO A 201 11.66 17.95 -17.06
CA PRO A 201 11.91 18.85 -15.93
C PRO A 201 10.61 19.20 -15.20
N LEU A 202 10.71 19.77 -13.99
CA LEU A 202 9.54 20.18 -13.20
C LEU A 202 8.58 21.11 -13.96
N GLY A 203 9.13 22.00 -14.78
CA GLY A 203 8.36 22.89 -15.65
C GLY A 203 8.69 22.62 -17.11
N PHE A 204 7.68 22.34 -17.90
CA PHE A 204 7.77 22.16 -19.35
C PHE A 204 6.58 22.81 -20.04
N ILE A 205 6.72 23.12 -21.31
CA ILE A 205 5.69 23.80 -22.09
C ILE A 205 4.94 22.76 -22.90
N LEU A 206 3.62 22.78 -22.80
CA LEU A 206 2.71 22.03 -23.65
C LEU A 206 1.95 22.99 -24.58
N PRO A 207 1.52 22.52 -25.75
CA PRO A 207 0.60 23.29 -26.59
C PRO A 207 -0.72 23.59 -25.88
N ASP A 208 -1.32 24.76 -26.11
CA ASP A 208 -2.59 25.18 -25.47
C ASP A 208 -3.73 24.19 -25.72
N ILE A 209 -3.68 23.43 -26.81
CA ILE A 209 -4.66 22.39 -27.11
C ILE A 209 -4.76 21.31 -26.02
N VAL A 210 -3.70 21.08 -25.24
CA VAL A 210 -3.71 20.09 -24.15
C VAL A 210 -4.68 20.50 -23.03
N GLU A 211 -4.82 21.81 -22.74
CA GLU A 211 -5.71 22.30 -21.71
C GLU A 211 -7.17 21.94 -21.97
N THR A 212 -7.60 21.99 -23.22
CA THR A 212 -9.00 21.80 -23.62
C THR A 212 -9.27 20.48 -24.31
N GLY A 213 -8.24 19.85 -24.88
CA GLY A 213 -8.34 18.64 -25.68
C GLY A 213 -8.15 17.34 -24.89
N TRP A 214 -7.29 17.35 -23.88
CA TRP A 214 -6.98 16.14 -23.11
C TRP A 214 -8.12 15.71 -22.20
N LYS A 215 -8.66 14.50 -22.43
CA LYS A 215 -9.74 13.91 -21.66
C LYS A 215 -9.15 12.98 -20.61
N ARG A 216 -9.45 13.27 -19.34
CA ARG A 216 -8.97 12.50 -18.18
C ARG A 216 -10.05 11.65 -17.51
N ASP A 217 -11.27 11.71 -17.99
CA ASP A 217 -12.45 10.98 -17.49
C ASP A 217 -12.79 9.74 -18.33
N LEU A 218 -11.80 9.21 -19.05
CA LEU A 218 -11.94 8.02 -19.87
C LEU A 218 -12.01 6.74 -19.02
N SER A 219 -12.47 5.65 -19.63
CA SER A 219 -12.78 4.40 -18.93
C SER A 219 -11.54 3.68 -18.40
N SER A 220 -10.40 3.85 -19.05
CA SER A 220 -9.14 3.24 -18.63
C SER A 220 -8.00 4.25 -18.55
N PRO A 221 -7.04 4.03 -17.64
CA PRO A 221 -5.84 4.86 -17.59
C PRO A 221 -4.99 4.82 -18.86
N ALA A 222 -5.01 3.72 -19.59
CA ALA A 222 -4.32 3.60 -20.87
C ALA A 222 -4.95 4.53 -21.92
N ASP A 223 -6.29 4.59 -21.98
CA ASP A 223 -6.99 5.53 -22.85
C ASP A 223 -6.67 6.99 -22.49
N VAL A 224 -6.59 7.32 -21.19
CA VAL A 224 -6.22 8.67 -20.74
C VAL A 224 -4.81 9.05 -21.20
N GLN A 225 -3.87 8.13 -21.15
CA GLN A 225 -2.49 8.39 -21.58
C GLN A 225 -2.39 8.47 -23.12
N ASN A 226 -3.11 7.62 -23.85
CA ASN A 226 -3.15 7.66 -25.30
C ASN A 226 -3.86 8.91 -25.82
N ASP A 227 -4.95 9.36 -25.17
CA ASP A 227 -5.62 10.63 -25.53
C ASP A 227 -4.67 11.85 -25.39
N LEU A 228 -3.76 11.83 -24.41
CA LEU A 228 -2.70 12.85 -24.32
C LEU A 228 -1.76 12.77 -25.53
N SER A 229 -1.38 11.58 -25.96
CA SER A 229 -0.54 11.38 -27.14
C SER A 229 -1.23 11.90 -28.41
N ASP A 230 -2.51 11.60 -28.58
CA ASP A 230 -3.33 12.09 -29.70
C ASP A 230 -3.41 13.61 -29.73
N VAL A 231 -3.69 14.25 -28.60
CA VAL A 231 -3.76 15.72 -28.47
C VAL A 231 -2.41 16.37 -28.79
N LEU A 232 -1.31 15.71 -28.46
CA LEU A 232 0.05 16.16 -28.77
C LEU A 232 0.46 15.86 -30.23
N GLY A 233 -0.31 15.07 -30.96
CA GLY A 233 0.00 14.67 -32.33
C GLY A 233 1.21 13.72 -32.42
N VAL A 234 1.42 12.91 -31.37
CA VAL A 234 2.47 11.89 -31.32
C VAL A 234 1.86 10.49 -31.33
N PRO A 235 2.61 9.44 -31.70
CA PRO A 235 2.10 8.07 -31.65
C PRO A 235 1.58 7.68 -30.27
N GLU A 236 0.60 6.79 -30.22
CA GLU A 236 0.10 6.20 -28.98
C GLU A 236 1.26 5.63 -28.14
N CYS A 237 1.24 5.96 -26.83
CA CYS A 237 2.29 5.51 -25.92
C CYS A 237 2.04 4.11 -25.38
N LEU A 238 0.78 3.61 -25.44
CA LEU A 238 0.39 2.27 -25.03
C LEU A 238 -0.41 1.59 -26.13
N ILE A 239 0.07 0.43 -26.56
CA ILE A 239 -0.59 -0.39 -27.59
C ILE A 239 -1.32 -1.54 -26.89
N PHE A 240 -2.61 -1.67 -27.15
CA PHE A 240 -3.40 -2.76 -26.58
C PHE A 240 -3.01 -4.09 -27.23
N THR A 241 -2.86 -5.10 -26.37
CA THR A 241 -2.57 -6.47 -26.80
C THR A 241 -3.74 -7.36 -26.42
N ASP A 242 -4.27 -8.10 -27.40
CA ASP A 242 -5.34 -9.07 -27.19
C ASP A 242 -4.85 -10.26 -26.36
N GLY A 243 -5.73 -10.79 -25.52
CA GLY A 243 -5.46 -11.97 -24.70
C GLY A 243 -6.74 -12.74 -24.41
N GLU A 244 -6.58 -13.97 -23.91
CA GLU A 244 -7.67 -14.86 -23.52
C GLU A 244 -7.83 -14.87 -22.01
N GLU A 245 -9.06 -14.63 -21.54
CA GLU A 245 -9.44 -14.73 -20.13
C GLU A 245 -10.11 -16.09 -19.87
N GLN A 246 -9.58 -16.84 -18.89
CA GLN A 246 -10.15 -18.11 -18.43
C GLN A 246 -10.25 -18.12 -16.92
N GLY A 247 -11.39 -17.72 -16.38
CA GLY A 247 -11.60 -17.59 -14.94
C GLY A 247 -10.67 -16.53 -14.33
N ASN A 248 -9.76 -16.94 -13.44
CA ASN A 248 -8.78 -16.05 -12.80
C ASN A 248 -7.44 -15.97 -13.54
N ARG A 249 -7.38 -16.49 -14.75
CA ARG A 249 -6.15 -16.52 -15.56
C ARG A 249 -6.33 -15.71 -16.83
N PHE A 250 -5.43 -14.78 -17.07
CA PHE A 250 -5.27 -14.08 -18.34
C PHE A 250 -4.03 -14.62 -19.06
N SER A 251 -4.18 -14.92 -20.33
CA SER A 251 -3.09 -15.44 -21.18
C SER A 251 -3.02 -14.62 -22.47
N PHE A 252 -1.82 -14.19 -22.85
CA PHE A 252 -1.59 -13.53 -24.12
C PHE A 252 -0.25 -13.99 -24.70
N THR A 253 -0.09 -13.83 -26.00
CA THR A 253 1.18 -14.05 -26.68
C THR A 253 1.78 -12.70 -26.99
N ALA A 254 2.96 -12.42 -26.44
CA ALA A 254 3.68 -11.20 -26.72
C ALA A 254 4.01 -11.14 -28.24
N PRO A 255 3.57 -10.11 -28.97
CA PRO A 255 3.86 -9.98 -30.40
C PRO A 255 5.34 -9.69 -30.67
N GLU A 256 6.03 -9.07 -29.72
CA GLU A 256 7.46 -8.73 -29.80
C GLU A 256 8.05 -8.65 -28.38
N ASP A 257 9.37 -8.59 -28.28
CA ASP A 257 10.04 -8.37 -26.99
C ASP A 257 9.78 -6.94 -26.50
N GLY A 258 9.26 -6.81 -25.26
CA GLY A 258 8.89 -5.51 -24.72
C GLY A 258 8.36 -5.57 -23.29
N GLU A 259 7.98 -4.42 -22.75
CA GLU A 259 7.28 -4.31 -21.48
C GLU A 259 5.77 -4.33 -21.69
N TYR A 260 5.10 -5.13 -20.88
CA TYR A 260 3.65 -5.28 -20.91
C TYR A 260 3.07 -4.88 -19.57
N TYR A 261 1.97 -4.12 -19.62
CA TYR A 261 1.26 -3.62 -18.46
C TYR A 261 -0.11 -4.28 -18.39
N ILE A 262 -0.48 -4.75 -17.20
CA ILE A 262 -1.83 -5.27 -16.95
C ILE A 262 -2.62 -4.17 -16.25
N SER A 263 -3.68 -3.69 -16.91
CA SER A 263 -4.61 -2.75 -16.32
C SER A 263 -5.84 -3.50 -15.81
N VAL A 264 -6.10 -3.43 -14.50
CA VAL A 264 -7.25 -4.09 -13.86
C VAL A 264 -8.19 -3.02 -13.31
N ALA A 265 -9.41 -2.98 -13.85
CA ALA A 265 -10.42 -2.01 -13.44
C ALA A 265 -10.99 -2.25 -12.03
N ASN A 266 -10.83 -3.47 -11.49
CA ASN A 266 -11.37 -3.85 -10.19
C ASN A 266 -10.25 -4.33 -9.25
N ARG A 267 -10.22 -3.81 -8.01
CA ARG A 267 -9.21 -4.10 -6.99
C ARG A 267 -9.38 -5.44 -6.26
N GLN A 268 -10.35 -6.24 -6.63
CA GLN A 268 -10.53 -7.60 -6.08
C GLN A 268 -9.72 -8.59 -6.93
N ILE A 269 -8.44 -8.63 -6.68
CA ILE A 269 -7.57 -9.73 -7.12
C ILE A 269 -7.22 -10.54 -5.89
#